data_a5fd40e7f5a60be6e3154d1bb1407ecf
#
_entry.id   a5fd40e7f5a60be6e3154d1bb1407ecf
#
_cell.length_a   1.000
_cell.length_b   1.000
_cell.length_c   1.000
_cell.angle_alpha   90.00
_cell.angle_beta   90.00
_cell.angle_gamma   90.00
#
_symmetry.space_group_name_H-M   'P 1'
#
loop_
_entity.id
_entity.type
_entity.pdbx_description
1 polymer ?
#
loop_
_entity_poly.entity_id
_entity_poly.type
_entity_poly.pdbx_seq_one_letter_code
_entity_poly.pdbx_strand_id
1 'polypeptide(L)'
;TKKEAEMRGWNELDVILFSGDAYVDHPSFGPAVIGRLLEAQGLKVAIVPQPNWRDDLRDFKKLGRPRLFFGVSAGCMDSMVNKYTANKRLRSEDAYTPDGRHDMRPEYPSIVYTQILKKIYPDVPVILGGIEASLRRVTHYDYWQDCLRKSILIDSGADLLIYGMGEKPITELCKRMKEG
;
A
#
# COMPACT_ATOMS: atom_id res chain seq x y z
N THR A 1 5.55 -11.47 -9.69
CA THR A 1 4.48 -11.98 -10.58
C THR A 1 4.07 -13.38 -10.14
N LYS A 2 2.88 -13.85 -10.56
CA LYS A 2 2.44 -15.23 -10.30
C LYS A 2 3.44 -16.24 -10.86
N LYS A 3 3.95 -16.00 -12.07
CA LYS A 3 4.98 -16.84 -12.71
C LYS A 3 6.28 -16.92 -11.87
N GLU A 4 6.72 -15.81 -11.28
CA GLU A 4 7.91 -15.83 -10.40
C GLU A 4 7.65 -16.61 -9.12
N ALA A 5 6.47 -16.52 -8.53
CA ALA A 5 6.10 -17.33 -7.36
C ALA A 5 6.11 -18.83 -7.70
N GLU A 6 5.53 -19.21 -8.86
CA GLU A 6 5.57 -20.58 -9.37
C GLU A 6 7.01 -21.07 -9.62
N MET A 7 7.85 -20.26 -10.24
CA MET A 7 9.28 -20.60 -10.47
C MET A 7 10.07 -20.78 -9.18
N ARG A 8 9.69 -20.09 -8.09
CA ARG A 8 10.26 -20.25 -6.75
C ARG A 8 9.63 -21.43 -5.96
N GLY A 9 8.70 -22.17 -6.55
CA GLY A 9 7.95 -23.23 -5.88
C GLY A 9 7.01 -22.74 -4.78
N TRP A 10 6.54 -21.49 -4.87
CA TRP A 10 5.65 -20.88 -3.88
C TRP A 10 4.20 -21.10 -4.30
N ASN A 11 3.55 -22.02 -3.64
CA ASN A 11 2.10 -22.27 -3.84
C ASN A 11 1.22 -21.22 -3.17
N GLU A 12 1.77 -20.52 -2.16
CA GLU A 12 1.07 -19.49 -1.38
C GLU A 12 2.06 -18.37 -1.02
N LEU A 13 1.55 -17.16 -0.92
CA LEU A 13 2.29 -15.98 -0.44
C LEU A 13 1.93 -15.71 1.01
N ASP A 14 2.90 -15.27 1.80
CA ASP A 14 2.67 -14.86 3.18
C ASP A 14 2.15 -13.43 3.26
N VAL A 15 2.74 -12.54 2.48
CA VAL A 15 2.41 -11.11 2.46
C VAL A 15 2.37 -10.60 1.03
N ILE A 16 1.38 -9.77 0.73
CA ILE A 16 1.29 -9.03 -0.54
C ILE A 16 1.26 -7.54 -0.23
N LEU A 17 2.23 -6.81 -0.76
CA LEU A 17 2.36 -5.37 -0.57
C LEU A 17 1.79 -4.63 -1.78
N PHE A 18 0.86 -3.72 -1.54
CA PHE A 18 0.30 -2.81 -2.54
C PHE A 18 0.90 -1.41 -2.38
N SER A 19 1.41 -0.84 -3.47
CA SER A 19 1.98 0.50 -3.49
C SER A 19 1.27 1.39 -4.49
N GLY A 20 1.01 2.63 -4.12
CA GLY A 20 0.53 3.66 -5.05
C GLY A 20 1.57 4.05 -6.10
N ASP A 21 2.86 3.91 -5.80
CA ASP A 21 3.93 4.11 -6.75
C ASP A 21 4.10 2.90 -7.65
N ALA A 22 4.45 3.13 -8.91
CA ALA A 22 4.95 2.10 -9.79
C ALA A 22 6.37 1.67 -9.36
N TYR A 23 6.81 0.51 -9.82
CA TYR A 23 8.18 0.04 -9.59
C TYR A 23 9.14 0.69 -10.60
N VAL A 24 9.37 1.99 -10.41
CA VAL A 24 10.34 2.77 -11.17
C VAL A 24 11.63 2.93 -10.37
N ASP A 25 12.72 3.29 -11.00
CA ASP A 25 14.01 3.51 -10.34
C ASP A 25 13.92 4.72 -9.40
N HIS A 26 13.78 4.43 -8.11
CA HIS A 26 13.69 5.43 -7.06
C HIS A 26 14.37 4.93 -5.77
N PRO A 27 15.30 5.69 -5.17
CA PRO A 27 16.10 5.22 -4.03
C PRO A 27 15.29 5.02 -2.73
N SER A 28 14.10 5.61 -2.62
CA SER A 28 13.28 5.59 -1.41
C SER A 28 12.03 4.70 -1.55
N PHE A 29 12.10 3.62 -2.30
CA PHE A 29 10.96 2.74 -2.52
C PHE A 29 10.65 1.89 -1.27
N GLY A 30 9.77 2.39 -0.40
CA GLY A 30 9.41 1.75 0.88
C GLY A 30 8.95 0.29 0.77
N PRO A 31 8.04 -0.08 -0.16
CA PRO A 31 7.65 -1.47 -0.35
C PRO A 31 8.79 -2.43 -0.67
N ALA A 32 9.85 -1.98 -1.37
CA ALA A 32 11.02 -2.81 -1.61
C ALA A 32 11.80 -3.06 -0.33
N VAL A 33 11.99 -2.03 0.50
CA VAL A 33 12.68 -2.15 1.80
C VAL A 33 11.92 -3.11 2.71
N ILE A 34 10.61 -2.90 2.88
CA ILE A 34 9.77 -3.78 3.71
C ILE A 34 9.71 -5.20 3.12
N GLY A 35 9.57 -5.34 1.81
CA GLY A 35 9.55 -6.64 1.14
C GLY A 35 10.85 -7.42 1.39
N ARG A 36 12.02 -6.79 1.24
CA ARG A 36 13.32 -7.42 1.52
C ARG A 36 13.51 -7.78 2.99
N LEU A 37 13.05 -6.91 3.89
CA LEU A 37 13.08 -7.18 5.32
C LEU A 37 12.26 -8.43 5.67
N LEU A 38 11.07 -8.57 5.11
CA LEU A 38 10.20 -9.71 5.33
C LEU A 38 10.74 -11.00 4.66
N GLU A 39 11.30 -10.90 3.45
CA GLU A 39 11.99 -12.03 2.81
C GLU A 39 13.18 -12.53 3.66
N ALA A 40 13.96 -11.62 4.26
CA ALA A 40 15.06 -11.99 5.17
C ALA A 40 14.58 -12.76 6.42
N GLN A 41 13.31 -12.65 6.77
CA GLN A 41 12.67 -13.43 7.86
C GLN A 41 12.04 -14.74 7.37
N GLY A 42 12.30 -15.13 6.12
CA GLY A 42 11.78 -16.35 5.52
C GLY A 42 10.34 -16.27 5.06
N LEU A 43 9.76 -15.07 4.91
CA LEU A 43 8.42 -14.88 4.40
C LEU A 43 8.42 -14.83 2.86
N LYS A 44 7.37 -15.38 2.27
CA LYS A 44 7.10 -15.30 0.83
C LYS A 44 6.33 -14.02 0.54
N VAL A 45 7.02 -13.05 -0.07
CA VAL A 45 6.49 -11.70 -0.26
C VAL A 45 6.33 -11.37 -1.75
N ALA A 46 5.24 -10.72 -2.10
CA ALA A 46 5.07 -10.12 -3.42
C ALA A 46 4.71 -8.64 -3.31
N ILE A 47 5.07 -7.87 -4.33
CA ILE A 47 4.72 -6.45 -4.45
C ILE A 47 3.83 -6.27 -5.67
N VAL A 48 2.73 -5.55 -5.49
CA VAL A 48 1.84 -5.07 -6.55
C VAL A 48 2.00 -3.56 -6.64
N PRO A 49 2.88 -3.08 -7.53
CA PRO A 49 3.10 -1.65 -7.72
C PRO A 49 1.98 -1.06 -8.56
N GLN A 50 1.48 0.09 -8.17
CA GLN A 50 0.50 0.92 -8.86
C GLN A 50 -0.62 0.10 -9.54
N PRO A 51 -1.45 -0.64 -8.73
CA PRO A 51 -2.50 -1.48 -9.29
C PRO A 51 -3.55 -0.65 -10.03
N ASN A 52 -4.05 -1.18 -11.15
CA ASN A 52 -5.19 -0.57 -11.81
C ASN A 52 -6.46 -0.78 -10.96
N TRP A 53 -7.05 0.33 -10.53
CA TRP A 53 -8.21 0.38 -9.64
C TRP A 53 -9.50 0.74 -10.38
N ARG A 54 -9.41 1.02 -11.69
CA ARG A 54 -10.53 1.46 -12.55
C ARG A 54 -11.11 0.35 -13.43
N ASP A 55 -10.48 -0.83 -13.47
CA ASP A 55 -10.89 -1.95 -14.31
C ASP A 55 -11.62 -3.06 -13.50
N ASP A 56 -11.53 -4.30 -13.98
CA ASP A 56 -12.06 -5.50 -13.33
C ASP A 56 -11.34 -5.91 -12.03
N LEU A 57 -10.46 -5.07 -11.51
CA LEU A 57 -9.65 -5.28 -10.31
C LEU A 57 -8.72 -6.51 -10.43
N ARG A 58 -8.25 -6.79 -11.63
CA ARG A 58 -7.35 -7.91 -11.92
C ARG A 58 -6.08 -7.84 -11.09
N ASP A 59 -5.49 -6.65 -10.93
CA ASP A 59 -4.26 -6.45 -10.17
C ASP A 59 -4.42 -6.80 -8.69
N PHE A 60 -5.59 -6.61 -8.13
CA PHE A 60 -5.92 -6.98 -6.75
C PHE A 60 -6.18 -8.48 -6.57
N LYS A 61 -6.52 -9.19 -7.65
CA LYS A 61 -6.88 -10.62 -7.63
C LYS A 61 -5.78 -11.54 -8.13
N LYS A 62 -4.86 -11.04 -8.98
CA LYS A 62 -3.89 -11.87 -9.73
C LYS A 62 -2.96 -12.73 -8.89
N LEU A 63 -2.67 -12.33 -7.66
CA LEU A 63 -1.79 -13.06 -6.74
C LEU A 63 -2.56 -13.90 -5.71
N GLY A 64 -3.89 -13.75 -5.67
CA GLY A 64 -4.74 -14.45 -4.72
C GLY A 64 -4.66 -13.89 -3.30
N ARG A 65 -5.01 -14.73 -2.34
CA ARG A 65 -5.04 -14.43 -0.91
C ARG A 65 -3.67 -14.69 -0.28
N PRO A 66 -3.09 -13.79 0.51
CA PRO A 66 -1.92 -14.07 1.32
C PRO A 66 -2.32 -14.85 2.60
N ARG A 67 -1.37 -15.57 3.17
CA ARG A 67 -1.55 -16.30 4.42
C ARG A 67 -1.68 -15.39 5.63
N LEU A 68 -0.93 -14.28 5.68
CA LEU A 68 -0.88 -13.40 6.85
C LEU A 68 -1.68 -12.11 6.63
N PHE A 69 -1.27 -11.25 5.70
CA PHE A 69 -1.91 -9.95 5.51
C PHE A 69 -1.60 -9.30 4.16
N PHE A 70 -2.39 -8.29 3.83
CA PHE A 70 -2.07 -7.29 2.80
C PHE A 70 -1.44 -6.06 3.46
N GLY A 71 -0.29 -5.60 2.95
CA GLY A 71 0.27 -4.30 3.29
C GLY A 71 -0.09 -3.26 2.24
N VAL A 72 -0.52 -2.08 2.65
CA VAL A 72 -0.93 -1.00 1.75
C VAL A 72 -0.19 0.29 2.06
N SER A 73 0.36 0.93 1.03
CA SER A 73 1.00 2.23 1.08
C SER A 73 0.61 3.08 -0.11
N ALA A 74 0.47 4.39 0.09
CA ALA A 74 0.25 5.34 -1.01
C ALA A 74 1.48 5.55 -1.90
N GLY A 75 2.66 5.13 -1.46
CA GLY A 75 3.94 5.36 -2.10
C GLY A 75 4.89 6.21 -1.26
N CYS A 76 5.91 6.77 -1.90
CA CYS A 76 6.93 7.61 -1.26
C CYS A 76 6.39 8.94 -0.73
N MET A 77 5.34 9.45 -1.34
CA MET A 77 4.71 10.72 -0.98
C MET A 77 3.25 10.52 -0.56
N ASP A 78 2.73 11.50 0.16
CA ASP A 78 1.29 11.66 0.31
C ASP A 78 0.65 11.85 -1.07
N SER A 79 -0.42 11.11 -1.34
CA SER A 79 -1.04 11.08 -2.66
C SER A 79 -1.59 12.42 -3.10
N MET A 80 -2.14 13.19 -2.17
CA MET A 80 -2.74 14.48 -2.48
C MET A 80 -1.65 15.54 -2.76
N VAL A 81 -0.54 15.49 -2.01
CA VAL A 81 0.64 16.34 -2.26
C VAL A 81 1.29 15.99 -3.60
N ASN A 82 1.32 14.70 -3.95
CA ASN A 82 1.85 14.25 -5.24
C ASN A 82 0.95 14.64 -6.42
N LYS A 83 -0.36 14.58 -6.23
CA LYS A 83 -1.35 14.82 -7.30
C LYS A 83 -1.62 16.32 -7.53
N TYR A 84 -1.61 17.12 -6.48
CA TYR A 84 -2.00 18.53 -6.54
C TYR A 84 -0.90 19.49 -6.10
N THR A 85 -0.95 20.69 -6.64
CA THR A 85 -0.18 21.84 -6.12
C THR A 85 -0.84 22.40 -4.86
N ALA A 86 -0.13 23.27 -4.13
CA ALA A 86 -0.69 23.98 -2.98
C ALA A 86 -1.97 24.80 -3.31
N ASN A 87 -2.12 25.24 -4.54
CA ASN A 87 -3.32 25.94 -5.03
C ASN A 87 -4.40 24.98 -5.59
N LYS A 88 -4.37 23.70 -5.17
CA LYS A 88 -5.32 22.66 -5.59
C LYS A 88 -5.41 22.43 -7.11
N ARG A 89 -4.37 22.79 -7.87
CA ARG A 89 -4.27 22.50 -9.31
C ARG A 89 -3.65 21.13 -9.51
N LEU A 90 -4.23 20.35 -10.43
CA LEU A 90 -3.68 19.06 -10.83
C LEU A 90 -2.26 19.25 -11.40
N ARG A 91 -1.31 18.43 -10.97
CA ARG A 91 0.04 18.39 -11.55
C ARG A 91 -0.01 17.68 -12.90
N SER A 92 0.84 18.10 -13.83
CA SER A 92 0.94 17.51 -15.17
C SER A 92 1.75 16.22 -15.19
N GLU A 93 2.59 15.99 -14.19
CA GLU A 93 3.52 14.86 -14.12
C GLU A 93 3.52 14.20 -12.75
N ASP A 94 3.80 12.90 -12.75
CA ASP A 94 4.03 12.09 -11.54
C ASP A 94 5.34 11.31 -11.70
N ALA A 95 6.39 11.72 -10.97
CA ALA A 95 7.71 11.09 -11.02
C ALA A 95 7.72 9.61 -10.59
N TYR A 96 6.66 9.13 -9.92
CA TYR A 96 6.54 7.75 -9.42
C TYR A 96 5.69 6.87 -10.32
N THR A 97 5.42 7.33 -11.53
CA THR A 97 4.66 6.60 -12.57
C THR A 97 5.49 6.48 -13.84
N PRO A 98 5.40 5.36 -14.58
CA PRO A 98 6.09 5.22 -15.85
C PRO A 98 5.72 6.36 -16.82
N ASP A 99 6.71 6.88 -17.52
CA ASP A 99 6.59 8.01 -18.44
C ASP A 99 6.09 9.32 -17.79
N GLY A 100 6.17 9.44 -16.47
CA GLY A 100 5.70 10.61 -15.74
C GLY A 100 4.18 10.81 -15.79
N ARG A 101 3.41 9.82 -16.16
CA ARG A 101 1.94 9.95 -16.35
C ARG A 101 1.25 10.32 -15.04
N HIS A 102 0.55 11.45 -15.03
CA HIS A 102 -0.28 11.83 -13.90
C HIS A 102 -1.60 11.01 -13.81
N ASP A 103 -2.27 11.08 -12.68
CA ASP A 103 -3.59 10.48 -12.43
C ASP A 103 -3.66 8.93 -12.55
N MET A 104 -2.51 8.26 -12.43
CA MET A 104 -2.47 6.80 -12.49
C MET A 104 -2.84 6.12 -11.15
N ARG A 105 -2.80 6.86 -10.05
CA ARG A 105 -3.27 6.38 -8.75
C ARG A 105 -4.51 7.15 -8.31
N PRO A 106 -5.39 6.55 -7.47
CA PRO A 106 -6.55 7.26 -6.93
C PRO A 106 -6.14 8.36 -5.97
N GLU A 107 -7.06 9.22 -5.63
CA GLU A 107 -6.94 10.03 -4.42
C GLU A 107 -7.01 9.12 -3.20
N TYR A 108 -6.16 9.37 -2.21
CA TYR A 108 -6.07 8.56 -0.99
C TYR A 108 -5.95 7.05 -1.29
N PRO A 109 -4.92 6.60 -2.02
CA PRO A 109 -4.78 5.19 -2.40
C PRO A 109 -4.76 4.26 -1.20
N SER A 110 -4.28 4.70 -0.04
CA SER A 110 -4.37 3.92 1.20
C SER A 110 -5.81 3.58 1.56
N ILE A 111 -6.77 4.47 1.33
CA ILE A 111 -8.20 4.23 1.55
C ILE A 111 -8.77 3.34 0.45
N VAL A 112 -8.59 3.76 -0.81
CA VAL A 112 -9.20 3.09 -1.96
C VAL A 112 -8.73 1.63 -2.09
N TYR A 113 -7.42 1.39 -1.99
CA TYR A 113 -6.86 0.04 -2.09
C TYR A 113 -7.32 -0.86 -0.94
N THR A 114 -7.35 -0.32 0.29
CA THR A 114 -7.84 -1.07 1.45
C THR A 114 -9.31 -1.46 1.27
N GLN A 115 -10.16 -0.54 0.87
CA GLN A 115 -11.58 -0.83 0.65
C GLN A 115 -11.80 -1.87 -0.45
N ILE A 116 -11.02 -1.83 -1.53
CA ILE A 116 -11.05 -2.86 -2.59
C ILE A 116 -10.63 -4.21 -2.01
N LEU A 117 -9.52 -4.28 -1.28
CA LEU A 117 -9.02 -5.52 -0.68
C LEU A 117 -10.01 -6.10 0.33
N LYS A 118 -10.58 -5.27 1.20
CA LYS A 118 -11.60 -5.70 2.18
C LYS A 118 -12.89 -6.19 1.51
N LYS A 119 -13.26 -5.64 0.36
CA LYS A 119 -14.40 -6.12 -0.42
C LYS A 119 -14.13 -7.48 -1.06
N ILE A 120 -12.91 -7.73 -1.55
CA ILE A 120 -12.55 -8.99 -2.23
C ILE A 120 -12.18 -10.08 -1.20
N TYR A 121 -11.48 -9.72 -0.14
CA TYR A 121 -10.94 -10.60 0.90
C TYR A 121 -11.29 -10.08 2.30
N PRO A 122 -12.56 -10.15 2.72
CA PRO A 122 -13.03 -9.51 3.96
C PRO A 122 -12.39 -10.05 5.24
N ASP A 123 -11.92 -11.26 5.21
CA ASP A 123 -11.32 -11.98 6.33
C ASP A 123 -9.78 -11.87 6.40
N VAL A 124 -9.14 -11.24 5.40
CA VAL A 124 -7.70 -11.04 5.40
C VAL A 124 -7.36 -9.70 6.04
N PRO A 125 -6.45 -9.64 7.02
CA PRO A 125 -6.01 -8.39 7.60
C PRO A 125 -5.36 -7.46 6.56
N VAL A 126 -5.67 -6.16 6.66
CA VAL A 126 -5.02 -5.10 5.87
C VAL A 126 -4.27 -4.17 6.80
N ILE A 127 -2.99 -3.98 6.54
CA ILE A 127 -2.09 -3.16 7.35
C ILE A 127 -1.65 -1.95 6.53
N LEU A 128 -1.93 -0.76 7.06
CA LEU A 128 -1.49 0.49 6.46
C LEU A 128 -0.07 0.84 6.89
N GLY A 129 0.70 1.40 5.95
CA GLY A 129 2.01 1.98 6.22
C GLY A 129 2.33 3.14 5.30
N GLY A 130 3.52 3.71 5.47
CA GLY A 130 4.03 4.81 4.67
C GLY A 130 3.56 6.19 5.14
N ILE A 131 3.96 7.21 4.37
CA ILE A 131 3.80 8.62 4.79
C ILE A 131 2.34 9.05 4.87
N GLU A 132 1.51 8.69 3.89
CA GLU A 132 0.09 9.05 3.88
C GLU A 132 -0.64 8.53 5.11
N ALA A 133 -0.47 7.26 5.45
CA ALA A 133 -1.04 6.66 6.64
C ALA A 133 -0.50 7.31 7.91
N SER A 134 0.80 7.59 7.98
CA SER A 134 1.45 8.22 9.13
C SER A 134 0.91 9.63 9.40
N LEU A 135 0.73 10.44 8.37
CA LEU A 135 0.21 11.80 8.49
C LEU A 135 -1.27 11.82 8.90
N ARG A 136 -2.05 10.84 8.45
CA ARG A 136 -3.50 10.75 8.70
C ARG A 136 -3.89 9.75 9.78
N ARG A 137 -2.95 9.34 10.65
CA ARG A 137 -3.18 8.33 11.71
C ARG A 137 -4.16 8.76 12.82
N VAL A 138 -4.35 10.06 12.96
CA VAL A 138 -5.30 10.65 13.93
C VAL A 138 -6.34 11.51 13.20
N THR A 139 -7.31 12.04 13.90
CA THR A 139 -8.21 13.06 13.37
C THR A 139 -7.39 14.23 12.85
N HIS A 140 -7.67 14.67 11.65
CA HIS A 140 -6.91 15.71 10.96
C HIS A 140 -7.80 16.60 10.11
N TYR A 141 -7.31 17.81 9.82
CA TYR A 141 -7.93 18.68 8.84
C TYR A 141 -7.42 18.29 7.43
N ASP A 142 -8.35 17.94 6.57
CA ASP A 142 -8.05 17.67 5.16
C ASP A 142 -8.15 18.96 4.36
N TYR A 143 -7.01 19.49 3.98
CA TYR A 143 -6.90 20.73 3.21
C TYR A 143 -7.60 20.65 1.85
N TRP A 144 -7.59 19.49 1.21
CA TRP A 144 -8.12 19.32 -0.14
C TRP A 144 -9.65 19.33 -0.14
N GLN A 145 -10.24 18.68 0.85
CA GLN A 145 -11.70 18.58 1.02
C GLN A 145 -12.29 19.63 1.95
N ASP A 146 -11.43 20.48 2.57
CA ASP A 146 -11.81 21.53 3.50
C ASP A 146 -12.70 21.03 4.65
N CYS A 147 -12.31 19.92 5.27
CA CYS A 147 -13.08 19.32 6.35
C CYS A 147 -12.20 18.57 7.36
N LEU A 148 -12.76 18.34 8.55
CA LEU A 148 -12.17 17.42 9.53
C LEU A 148 -12.48 15.97 9.14
N ARG A 149 -11.45 15.15 9.06
CA ARG A 149 -11.53 13.71 8.79
C ARG A 149 -11.15 12.91 10.01
N LYS A 150 -11.72 11.73 10.12
CA LYS A 150 -11.33 10.72 11.11
C LYS A 150 -9.92 10.19 10.80
N SER A 151 -9.36 9.40 11.71
CA SER A 151 -8.17 8.62 11.40
C SER A 151 -8.35 7.81 10.10
N ILE A 152 -7.31 7.77 9.27
CA ILE A 152 -7.31 6.96 8.05
C ILE A 152 -7.55 5.47 8.33
N LEU A 153 -7.22 4.99 9.52
CA LEU A 153 -7.52 3.64 9.95
C LEU A 153 -9.04 3.37 9.92
N ILE A 154 -9.83 4.34 10.40
CA ILE A 154 -11.29 4.25 10.40
C ILE A 154 -11.84 4.47 8.99
N ASP A 155 -11.36 5.50 8.29
CA ASP A 155 -11.87 5.85 6.96
C ASP A 155 -11.59 4.76 5.91
N SER A 156 -10.49 4.03 6.04
CA SER A 156 -10.12 2.93 5.14
C SER A 156 -10.77 1.60 5.49
N GLY A 157 -11.06 1.37 6.77
CA GLY A 157 -11.47 0.07 7.30
C GLY A 157 -10.31 -0.93 7.44
N ALA A 158 -9.07 -0.45 7.50
CA ALA A 158 -7.91 -1.30 7.75
C ALA A 158 -7.88 -1.82 9.18
N ASP A 159 -7.17 -2.92 9.41
CA ASP A 159 -7.11 -3.58 10.72
C ASP A 159 -6.00 -3.01 11.60
N LEU A 160 -4.90 -2.55 11.00
CA LEU A 160 -3.76 -1.99 11.71
C LEU A 160 -3.11 -0.88 10.88
N LEU A 161 -2.46 0.06 11.60
CA LEU A 161 -1.66 1.12 11.00
C LEU A 161 -0.29 1.16 11.66
N ILE A 162 0.76 1.09 10.85
CA ILE A 162 2.16 1.27 11.26
C ILE A 162 2.62 2.63 10.76
N TYR A 163 2.97 3.53 11.67
CA TYR A 163 3.42 4.89 11.32
C TYR A 163 4.92 5.07 11.53
N GLY A 164 5.50 6.04 10.84
CA GLY A 164 6.93 6.34 10.90
C GLY A 164 7.79 5.23 10.27
N MET A 165 8.90 4.90 10.90
CA MET A 165 9.82 3.84 10.45
C MET A 165 9.20 2.47 10.75
N GLY A 166 8.77 1.78 9.70
CA GLY A 166 7.96 0.56 9.79
C GLY A 166 8.72 -0.74 10.06
N GLU A 167 10.06 -0.73 9.99
CA GLU A 167 10.88 -1.95 9.98
C GLU A 167 10.73 -2.79 11.25
N LYS A 168 10.87 -2.17 12.41
CA LYS A 168 10.73 -2.87 13.71
C LYS A 168 9.28 -3.33 13.97
N PRO A 169 8.26 -2.46 13.84
CA PRO A 169 6.88 -2.85 14.08
C PRO A 169 6.40 -3.98 13.16
N ILE A 170 6.76 -3.93 11.86
CA ILE A 170 6.32 -4.98 10.92
C ILE A 170 6.99 -6.32 11.21
N THR A 171 8.26 -6.30 11.64
CA THR A 171 8.98 -7.50 12.06
C THR A 171 8.31 -8.14 13.26
N GLU A 172 8.00 -7.36 14.28
CA GLU A 172 7.34 -7.84 15.50
C GLU A 172 5.93 -8.37 15.19
N LEU A 173 5.19 -7.66 14.35
CA LEU A 173 3.86 -8.11 13.91
C LEU A 173 3.92 -9.47 13.24
N CYS A 174 4.83 -9.65 12.27
CA CYS A 174 4.97 -10.92 11.56
C CYS A 174 5.37 -12.07 12.49
N LYS A 175 6.22 -11.80 13.47
CA LYS A 175 6.59 -12.78 14.50
C LYS A 175 5.35 -13.24 15.26
N ARG A 176 4.57 -12.31 15.81
CA ARG A 176 3.33 -12.63 16.55
C ARG A 176 2.31 -13.36 15.70
N MET A 177 2.11 -12.96 14.44
CA MET A 177 1.18 -13.65 13.52
C MET A 177 1.63 -15.06 13.13
N LYS A 178 2.91 -15.40 13.28
CA LYS A 178 3.42 -16.77 13.08
C LYS A 178 3.24 -17.65 14.31
N GLU A 179 3.26 -17.05 15.48
CA GLU A 179 3.16 -17.76 16.76
C GLU A 179 1.69 -18.07 17.15
N GLY A 180 0.71 -17.50 16.46
CA GLY A 180 -0.73 -17.65 16.71
C GLY A 180 -1.30 -16.50 17.48
#